data_534d5f486920efff853db7321bc05963
#
_entry.id   534d5f486920efff853db7321bc05963
#
_cell.length_a   1.000
_cell.length_b   1.000
_cell.length_c   1.000
_cell.angle_alpha   90.00
_cell.angle_beta   90.00
_cell.angle_gamma   90.00
#
_symmetry.space_group_name_H-M   'P 1'
#
loop_
_entity.id
_entity.type
_entity.pdbx_description
1 polymer ?
#
loop_
_entity_poly.entity_id
_entity_poly.type
_entity_poly.pdbx_seq_one_letter_code
_entity_poly.pdbx_strand_id
1 'polypeptide(L)'
;IQCNMWDIYDRFKKDLLKDQDKVFLGYSNIIKNLKNDGSQLNPTLLYEIKTELPYYQLKMVDKTSMANSHEMRVPILDYELVEFALKIPSKFKFFGNNKKIVLQHAAKDYLPKEILQRRKLPMVVPLSKVFKEDLISIASSVLSINKLKEMGVYKEDSIIKHLEKIKDNTLKDDNSFRQLLFFVTLGLWSDIFINVAITKNINLNLKNYI
;
A
#
# COMPACT_ATOMS: atom_id res chain seq x y z
N ILE A 1 -6.81 -1.10 4.46
CA ILE A 1 -6.52 0.10 5.25
C ILE A 1 -5.46 0.83 4.46
N GLN A 2 -5.91 1.60 3.51
CA GLN A 2 -5.08 2.52 2.76
C GLN A 2 -4.79 3.72 3.67
N CYS A 3 -3.54 4.12 3.76
CA CYS A 3 -3.19 5.45 4.21
C CYS A 3 -4.00 6.42 3.35
N ASN A 4 -4.68 7.38 3.97
CA ASN A 4 -5.45 8.32 3.18
C ASN A 4 -4.47 9.14 2.32
N MET A 5 -4.40 8.79 1.04
CA MET A 5 -3.45 9.41 0.10
C MET A 5 -3.60 10.93 0.05
N TRP A 6 -4.82 11.44 0.27
CA TRP A 6 -5.11 12.88 0.29
C TRP A 6 -4.35 13.60 1.40
N ASP A 7 -4.20 12.98 2.57
CA ASP A 7 -3.43 13.56 3.69
C ASP A 7 -1.93 13.65 3.41
N ILE A 8 -1.45 12.85 2.46
CA ILE A 8 -0.05 12.86 2.02
C ILE A 8 0.17 13.90 0.93
N TYR A 9 -0.79 14.08 0.02
CA TYR A 9 -0.69 15.01 -1.11
C TYR A 9 -0.36 16.44 -0.67
N ASP A 10 -0.98 16.92 0.40
CA ASP A 10 -0.75 18.27 0.91
C ASP A 10 0.69 18.51 1.40
N ARG A 11 1.47 17.43 1.57
CA ARG A 11 2.86 17.50 2.04
C ARG A 11 3.89 17.51 0.93
N PHE A 12 3.46 17.26 -0.32
CA PHE A 12 4.31 17.43 -1.49
C PHE A 12 4.35 18.89 -1.97
N LYS A 13 5.42 19.25 -2.67
CA LYS A 13 5.51 20.54 -3.36
C LYS A 13 4.50 20.56 -4.51
N LYS A 14 3.76 21.66 -4.65
CA LYS A 14 2.69 21.79 -5.66
C LYS A 14 3.16 21.55 -7.09
N ASP A 15 4.40 21.87 -7.39
CA ASP A 15 4.96 21.69 -8.73
C ASP A 15 5.05 20.23 -9.17
N LEU A 16 5.23 19.30 -8.22
CA LEU A 16 5.25 17.86 -8.48
C LEU A 16 3.87 17.27 -8.76
N LEU A 17 2.81 18.00 -8.40
CA LEU A 17 1.42 17.56 -8.55
C LEU A 17 0.78 18.05 -9.87
N LYS A 18 1.51 18.80 -10.70
CA LYS A 18 0.99 19.35 -11.97
C LYS A 18 0.52 18.29 -12.95
N ASP A 19 1.16 17.11 -12.96
CA ASP A 19 0.85 16.02 -13.88
C ASP A 19 -0.05 14.94 -13.27
N GLN A 20 -0.62 15.16 -12.08
CA GLN A 20 -1.50 14.16 -11.44
C GLN A 20 -2.68 13.78 -12.33
N ASP A 21 -3.23 14.71 -13.10
CA ASP A 21 -4.34 14.46 -14.01
C ASP A 21 -3.98 13.43 -15.09
N LYS A 22 -2.72 13.39 -15.55
CA LYS A 22 -2.25 12.39 -16.53
C LYS A 22 -2.25 10.98 -15.94
N VAL A 23 -1.88 10.84 -14.68
CA VAL A 23 -1.93 9.56 -13.96
C VAL A 23 -3.38 9.09 -13.81
N PHE A 24 -4.28 9.98 -13.38
CA PHE A 24 -5.71 9.67 -13.27
C PHE A 24 -6.36 9.36 -14.63
N LEU A 25 -5.96 10.03 -15.70
CA LEU A 25 -6.42 9.73 -17.07
C LEU A 25 -6.04 8.31 -17.51
N GLY A 26 -4.83 7.86 -17.19
CA GLY A 26 -4.41 6.48 -17.46
C GLY A 26 -5.33 5.46 -16.79
N TYR A 27 -5.64 5.68 -15.51
CA TYR A 27 -6.57 4.84 -14.77
C TYR A 27 -8.01 4.90 -15.31
N SER A 28 -8.51 6.08 -15.61
CA SER A 28 -9.87 6.27 -16.14
C SER A 28 -10.05 5.58 -17.50
N ASN A 29 -9.03 5.54 -18.35
CA ASN A 29 -9.08 4.87 -19.63
C ASN A 29 -9.16 3.34 -19.48
N ILE A 30 -8.47 2.76 -18.51
CA ILE A 30 -8.61 1.32 -18.20
C ILE A 30 -10.07 1.01 -17.81
N ILE A 31 -10.68 1.82 -16.95
CA ILE A 31 -12.05 1.61 -16.48
C ILE A 31 -13.07 1.81 -17.61
N LYS A 32 -12.91 2.86 -18.43
CA LYS A 32 -13.84 3.18 -19.53
C LYS A 32 -13.92 2.09 -20.59
N ASN A 33 -12.82 1.36 -20.84
CA ASN A 33 -12.76 0.30 -21.84
C ASN A 33 -13.27 -1.06 -21.34
N LEU A 34 -13.74 -1.14 -20.08
CA LEU A 34 -14.29 -2.36 -19.53
C LEU A 34 -15.78 -2.48 -19.85
N LYS A 35 -16.19 -3.62 -20.43
CA LYS A 35 -17.60 -3.94 -20.62
C LYS A 35 -18.30 -4.00 -19.25
N ASN A 36 -19.36 -3.23 -19.10
CA ASN A 36 -20.09 -3.12 -17.85
C ASN A 36 -21.34 -4.02 -17.91
N ASP A 37 -21.54 -4.85 -16.89
CA ASP A 37 -22.76 -5.66 -16.67
C ASP A 37 -23.88 -4.88 -15.95
N GLY A 38 -23.79 -3.54 -15.93
CA GLY A 38 -24.65 -2.66 -15.13
C GLY A 38 -24.18 -2.48 -13.68
N SER A 39 -23.09 -3.16 -13.28
CA SER A 39 -22.50 -3.08 -11.96
C SER A 39 -21.08 -2.50 -12.02
N GLN A 40 -20.74 -1.66 -11.07
CA GLN A 40 -19.37 -1.13 -10.94
C GLN A 40 -18.39 -2.15 -10.34
N LEU A 41 -18.85 -3.27 -9.81
CA LEU A 41 -18.01 -4.23 -9.10
C LEU A 41 -17.03 -4.95 -10.05
N ASN A 42 -17.53 -5.56 -11.14
CA ASN A 42 -16.68 -6.30 -12.07
C ASN A 42 -15.63 -5.44 -12.75
N PRO A 43 -15.94 -4.23 -13.25
CA PRO A 43 -14.94 -3.28 -13.72
C PRO A 43 -13.87 -2.93 -12.68
N THR A 44 -14.28 -2.68 -11.44
CA THR A 44 -13.33 -2.39 -10.35
C THR A 44 -12.42 -3.57 -10.06
N LEU A 45 -12.95 -4.78 -9.96
CA LEU A 45 -12.16 -5.99 -9.73
C LEU A 45 -11.15 -6.23 -10.88
N LEU A 46 -11.58 -6.04 -12.13
CA LEU A 46 -10.68 -6.20 -13.26
C LEU A 46 -9.59 -5.13 -13.29
N TYR A 47 -9.92 -3.91 -12.88
CA TYR A 47 -8.93 -2.84 -12.70
C TYR A 47 -7.90 -3.23 -11.64
N GLU A 48 -8.31 -3.69 -10.47
CA GLU A 48 -7.41 -4.14 -9.41
C GLU A 48 -6.53 -5.31 -9.84
N ILE A 49 -7.09 -6.29 -10.58
CA ILE A 49 -6.34 -7.41 -11.13
C ILE A 49 -5.27 -6.96 -12.13
N LYS A 50 -5.53 -5.91 -12.91
CA LYS A 50 -4.57 -5.40 -13.90
C LYS A 50 -3.56 -4.40 -13.33
N THR A 51 -3.79 -3.83 -12.17
CA THR A 51 -2.97 -2.75 -11.60
C THR A 51 -2.43 -3.09 -10.21
N GLU A 52 -3.24 -3.01 -9.16
CA GLU A 52 -2.79 -3.20 -7.78
C GLU A 52 -2.21 -4.60 -7.54
N LEU A 53 -2.88 -5.61 -8.05
CA LEU A 53 -2.47 -6.99 -7.81
C LEU A 53 -1.05 -7.28 -8.33
N PRO A 54 -0.71 -7.08 -9.61
CA PRO A 54 0.62 -7.39 -10.13
C PRO A 54 1.70 -6.41 -9.67
N TYR A 55 1.40 -5.11 -9.65
CA TYR A 55 2.42 -4.09 -9.41
C TYR A 55 2.71 -3.81 -7.94
N TYR A 56 1.79 -4.16 -7.04
CA TYR A 56 1.97 -3.98 -5.61
C TYR A 56 1.91 -5.30 -4.84
N GLN A 57 0.77 -6.00 -4.83
CA GLN A 57 0.55 -7.16 -3.97
C GLN A 57 1.51 -8.31 -4.31
N LEU A 58 1.52 -8.79 -5.56
CA LEU A 58 2.36 -9.92 -5.96
C LEU A 58 3.84 -9.57 -5.92
N LYS A 59 4.19 -8.36 -6.36
CA LYS A 59 5.58 -7.89 -6.33
C LYS A 59 6.12 -7.78 -4.89
N MET A 60 5.30 -7.32 -3.95
CA MET A 60 5.68 -7.24 -2.54
C MET A 60 5.87 -8.64 -1.95
N VAL A 61 4.90 -9.53 -2.17
CA VAL A 61 4.94 -10.92 -1.68
C VAL A 61 6.15 -11.66 -2.26
N ASP A 62 6.38 -11.57 -3.57
CA ASP A 62 7.53 -12.20 -4.23
C ASP A 62 8.85 -11.71 -3.65
N LYS A 63 9.07 -10.40 -3.59
CA LYS A 63 10.33 -9.83 -3.08
C LYS A 63 10.59 -10.17 -1.62
N THR A 64 9.57 -10.13 -0.77
CA THR A 64 9.74 -10.43 0.66
C THR A 64 9.96 -11.91 0.94
N SER A 65 9.29 -12.79 0.19
CA SER A 65 9.49 -14.24 0.31
C SER A 65 10.84 -14.67 -0.26
N MET A 66 11.20 -14.17 -1.45
CA MET A 66 12.49 -14.48 -2.08
C MET A 66 13.70 -13.92 -1.33
N ALA A 67 13.55 -12.81 -0.59
CA ALA A 67 14.58 -12.33 0.33
C ALA A 67 14.93 -13.36 1.43
N ASN A 68 14.02 -14.30 1.69
CA ASN A 68 14.20 -15.41 2.63
C ASN A 68 14.32 -16.76 1.91
N SER A 69 14.66 -16.78 0.62
CA SER A 69 14.76 -17.98 -0.22
C SER A 69 13.52 -18.87 -0.20
N HIS A 70 12.34 -18.27 -0.09
CA HIS A 70 11.06 -18.94 -0.03
C HIS A 70 10.18 -18.55 -1.22
N GLU A 71 9.71 -19.53 -2.00
CA GLU A 71 8.79 -19.28 -3.11
C GLU A 71 7.33 -19.27 -2.63
N MET A 72 6.64 -18.15 -2.86
CA MET A 72 5.21 -18.03 -2.57
C MET A 72 4.39 -18.35 -3.82
N ARG A 73 3.51 -19.34 -3.73
CA ARG A 73 2.54 -19.69 -4.78
C ARG A 73 1.16 -19.14 -4.44
N VAL A 74 0.40 -18.74 -5.46
CA VAL A 74 -0.91 -18.11 -5.34
C VAL A 74 -2.00 -18.88 -6.09
N PRO A 75 -2.42 -20.06 -5.63
CA PRO A 75 -3.30 -20.97 -6.37
C PRO A 75 -4.66 -20.36 -6.72
N ILE A 76 -5.15 -19.38 -5.94
CA ILE A 76 -6.42 -18.68 -6.22
C ILE A 76 -6.31 -17.74 -7.44
N LEU A 77 -5.11 -17.44 -7.90
CA LEU A 77 -4.86 -16.62 -9.10
C LEU A 77 -4.61 -17.46 -10.36
N ASP A 78 -4.97 -18.74 -10.35
CA ASP A 78 -5.08 -19.53 -11.58
C ASP A 78 -5.96 -18.80 -12.58
N TYR A 79 -5.49 -18.70 -13.84
CA TYR A 79 -6.15 -17.85 -14.85
C TYR A 79 -7.56 -18.34 -15.19
N GLU A 80 -7.79 -19.66 -15.22
CA GLU A 80 -9.13 -20.23 -15.49
C GLU A 80 -10.11 -19.87 -14.37
N LEU A 81 -9.63 -19.96 -13.11
CA LEU A 81 -10.43 -19.58 -11.94
C LEU A 81 -10.73 -18.07 -11.94
N VAL A 82 -9.76 -17.23 -12.29
CA VAL A 82 -9.94 -15.76 -12.36
C VAL A 82 -10.94 -15.40 -13.46
N GLU A 83 -10.79 -15.98 -14.66
CA GLU A 83 -11.73 -15.76 -15.75
C GLU A 83 -13.16 -16.23 -15.42
N PHE A 84 -13.27 -17.39 -14.81
CA PHE A 84 -14.57 -17.88 -14.32
C PHE A 84 -15.17 -16.93 -13.27
N ALA A 85 -14.37 -16.52 -12.30
CA ALA A 85 -14.81 -15.60 -11.26
C ALA A 85 -15.28 -14.24 -11.82
N LEU A 86 -14.61 -13.72 -12.85
CA LEU A 86 -15.04 -12.48 -13.52
C LEU A 86 -16.38 -12.63 -14.26
N LYS A 87 -16.70 -13.81 -14.79
CA LYS A 87 -17.98 -14.09 -15.45
C LYS A 87 -19.17 -14.20 -14.47
N ILE A 88 -18.93 -14.46 -13.19
CA ILE A 88 -19.98 -14.53 -12.19
C ILE A 88 -20.64 -13.15 -12.05
N PRO A 89 -22.00 -13.04 -12.10
CA PRO A 89 -22.67 -11.77 -11.91
C PRO A 89 -22.38 -11.15 -10.54
N SER A 90 -22.23 -9.83 -10.51
CA SER A 90 -21.80 -9.06 -9.33
C SER A 90 -22.65 -9.32 -8.08
N LYS A 91 -23.95 -9.53 -8.24
CA LYS A 91 -24.88 -9.84 -7.13
C LYS A 91 -24.53 -11.11 -6.35
N PHE A 92 -23.87 -12.08 -6.96
CA PHE A 92 -23.40 -13.30 -6.29
C PHE A 92 -22.03 -13.16 -5.64
N LYS A 93 -21.32 -12.07 -5.92
CA LYS A 93 -20.04 -11.73 -5.29
C LYS A 93 -20.21 -10.83 -4.08
N PHE A 94 -21.11 -9.84 -4.23
CA PHE A 94 -21.36 -8.81 -3.23
C PHE A 94 -22.83 -8.36 -3.29
N PHE A 95 -23.53 -8.41 -2.16
CA PHE A 95 -24.91 -7.91 -2.05
C PHE A 95 -25.17 -7.38 -0.63
N GLY A 96 -25.57 -6.13 -0.53
CA GLY A 96 -25.75 -5.45 0.75
C GLY A 96 -24.42 -5.38 1.52
N ASN A 97 -24.38 -5.96 2.71
CA ASN A 97 -23.17 -6.09 3.52
C ASN A 97 -22.42 -7.41 3.34
N ASN A 98 -22.98 -8.33 2.56
CA ASN A 98 -22.40 -9.66 2.35
C ASN A 98 -21.35 -9.61 1.24
N LYS A 99 -20.15 -10.05 1.56
CA LYS A 99 -18.98 -10.11 0.65
C LYS A 99 -18.61 -11.57 0.40
N LYS A 100 -18.05 -11.86 -0.77
CA LYS A 100 -17.57 -13.19 -1.13
C LYS A 100 -18.65 -14.28 -1.06
N ILE A 101 -19.88 -13.97 -1.45
CA ILE A 101 -21.06 -14.84 -1.29
C ILE A 101 -20.84 -16.20 -1.93
N VAL A 102 -20.39 -16.25 -3.18
CA VAL A 102 -20.10 -17.52 -3.89
C VAL A 102 -19.06 -18.35 -3.16
N LEU A 103 -17.98 -17.71 -2.68
CA LEU A 103 -16.92 -18.40 -1.95
C LEU A 103 -17.43 -18.98 -0.62
N GLN A 104 -18.26 -18.23 0.10
CA GLN A 104 -18.90 -18.73 1.33
C GLN A 104 -19.81 -19.92 1.05
N HIS A 105 -20.59 -19.88 -0.03
CA HIS A 105 -21.43 -21.01 -0.45
C HIS A 105 -20.61 -22.24 -0.83
N ALA A 106 -19.54 -22.07 -1.58
CA ALA A 106 -18.66 -23.17 -1.96
C ALA A 106 -17.95 -23.81 -0.75
N ALA A 107 -17.65 -23.01 0.28
CA ALA A 107 -16.92 -23.45 1.46
C ALA A 107 -17.82 -23.97 2.60
N LYS A 108 -19.15 -23.92 2.47
CA LYS A 108 -20.10 -24.23 3.56
C LYS A 108 -19.98 -25.65 4.13
N ASP A 109 -19.62 -26.60 3.29
CA ASP A 109 -19.50 -28.01 3.68
C ASP A 109 -18.07 -28.35 4.22
N TYR A 110 -17.15 -27.41 4.14
CA TYR A 110 -15.74 -27.56 4.54
C TYR A 110 -15.35 -26.71 5.77
N LEU A 111 -16.09 -25.64 6.04
CA LEU A 111 -15.74 -24.69 7.10
C LEU A 111 -16.90 -24.51 8.10
N PRO A 112 -16.58 -24.35 9.40
CA PRO A 112 -17.56 -24.01 10.42
C PRO A 112 -18.29 -22.71 10.10
N LYS A 113 -19.54 -22.60 10.54
CA LYS A 113 -20.40 -21.44 10.31
C LYS A 113 -19.81 -20.15 10.86
N GLU A 114 -19.12 -20.22 12.00
CA GLU A 114 -18.44 -19.10 12.65
C GLU A 114 -17.34 -18.50 11.76
N ILE A 115 -16.64 -19.33 10.99
CA ILE A 115 -15.60 -18.89 10.05
C ILE A 115 -16.25 -18.27 8.81
N LEU A 116 -17.31 -18.89 8.28
CA LEU A 116 -18.01 -18.39 7.08
C LEU A 116 -18.62 -17.00 7.32
N GLN A 117 -19.16 -16.78 8.52
CA GLN A 117 -19.86 -15.54 8.88
C GLN A 117 -18.95 -14.49 9.53
N ARG A 118 -17.71 -14.84 9.82
CA ARG A 118 -16.77 -13.92 10.47
C ARG A 118 -16.53 -12.67 9.63
N ARG A 119 -16.60 -11.51 10.27
CA ARG A 119 -16.18 -10.25 9.65
C ARG A 119 -14.73 -10.35 9.18
N LYS A 120 -14.45 -9.92 7.95
CA LYS A 120 -13.09 -9.82 7.45
C LYS A 120 -12.28 -8.88 8.34
N LEU A 121 -11.23 -9.42 8.95
CA LEU A 121 -10.22 -8.62 9.64
C LEU A 121 -9.02 -8.44 8.70
N PRO A 122 -8.59 -7.21 8.44
CA PRO A 122 -7.37 -7.00 7.68
C PRO A 122 -6.16 -7.45 8.51
N MET A 123 -5.18 -8.07 7.86
CA MET A 123 -3.88 -8.37 8.47
C MET A 123 -3.07 -7.08 8.50
N VAL A 124 -3.29 -6.27 9.53
CA VAL A 124 -2.62 -4.98 9.69
C VAL A 124 -1.80 -5.02 10.96
N VAL A 125 -0.50 -4.79 10.81
CA VAL A 125 0.38 -4.58 11.98
C VAL A 125 0.06 -3.20 12.56
N PRO A 126 -0.26 -3.12 13.86
CA PRO A 126 -0.47 -1.84 14.55
C PRO A 126 0.89 -1.16 14.80
N LEU A 127 1.34 -0.36 13.84
CA LEU A 127 2.66 0.30 13.85
C LEU A 127 2.86 1.16 15.10
N SER A 128 1.80 1.85 15.53
CA SER A 128 1.81 2.69 16.73
C SER A 128 2.09 1.94 18.04
N LYS A 129 1.86 0.62 18.06
CA LYS A 129 2.08 -0.22 19.23
C LYS A 129 3.35 -1.07 19.14
N VAL A 130 3.64 -1.60 17.96
CA VAL A 130 4.71 -2.60 17.77
C VAL A 130 6.04 -1.95 17.41
N PHE A 131 6.01 -0.90 16.57
CA PHE A 131 7.22 -0.29 16.00
C PHE A 131 7.37 1.20 16.32
N LYS A 132 6.70 1.70 17.37
CA LYS A 132 6.67 3.13 17.67
C LYS A 132 8.08 3.71 17.84
N GLU A 133 8.85 3.15 18.75
CA GLU A 133 10.16 3.68 19.14
C GLU A 133 11.17 3.53 18.01
N ASP A 134 11.21 2.37 17.37
CA ASP A 134 12.10 2.09 16.24
C ASP A 134 11.80 3.04 15.07
N LEU A 135 10.53 3.21 14.73
CA LEU A 135 10.15 4.09 13.64
C LEU A 135 10.47 5.57 13.91
N ILE A 136 10.28 6.03 15.15
CA ILE A 136 10.65 7.38 15.58
C ILE A 136 12.19 7.56 15.49
N SER A 137 12.95 6.56 15.93
CA SER A 137 14.42 6.58 15.89
C SER A 137 14.92 6.68 14.44
N ILE A 138 14.45 5.78 13.58
CA ILE A 138 14.80 5.76 12.15
C ILE A 138 14.37 7.06 11.47
N ALA A 139 13.14 7.53 11.73
CA ALA A 139 12.64 8.77 11.16
C ALA A 139 13.50 9.98 11.55
N SER A 140 13.95 10.02 12.79
CA SER A 140 14.81 11.13 13.28
C SER A 140 16.15 11.17 12.60
N SER A 141 16.71 10.03 12.19
CA SER A 141 17.98 9.95 11.45
C SER A 141 17.79 10.22 9.94
N VAL A 142 16.70 9.71 9.36
CA VAL A 142 16.46 9.76 7.91
C VAL A 142 15.80 11.08 7.47
N LEU A 143 14.94 11.68 8.28
CA LEU A 143 14.12 12.85 7.92
C LEU A 143 14.67 14.16 8.56
N SER A 144 15.96 14.44 8.41
CA SER A 144 16.49 15.74 8.81
C SER A 144 16.04 16.85 7.84
N ILE A 145 15.93 18.09 8.33
CA ILE A 145 15.50 19.24 7.51
C ILE A 145 16.41 19.46 6.30
N ASN A 146 17.72 19.26 6.46
CA ASN A 146 18.68 19.41 5.37
C ASN A 146 18.43 18.35 4.29
N LYS A 147 18.24 17.11 4.68
CA LYS A 147 17.94 16.01 3.77
C LYS A 147 16.61 16.19 3.03
N LEU A 148 15.58 16.64 3.72
CA LEU A 148 14.30 16.94 3.09
C LEU A 148 14.42 18.07 2.05
N LYS A 149 15.27 19.07 2.33
CA LYS A 149 15.60 20.15 1.38
C LYS A 149 16.33 19.62 0.15
N GLU A 150 17.34 18.75 0.35
CA GLU A 150 18.10 18.12 -0.73
C GLU A 150 17.21 17.27 -1.63
N MET A 151 16.28 16.51 -1.06
CA MET A 151 15.31 15.74 -1.83
C MET A 151 14.40 16.63 -2.68
N GLY A 152 14.07 17.82 -2.23
CA GLY A 152 13.32 18.83 -2.97
C GLY A 152 11.85 18.48 -3.29
N VAL A 153 11.33 17.39 -2.76
CA VAL A 153 9.98 16.87 -3.09
C VAL A 153 8.90 17.23 -2.08
N TYR A 154 9.28 17.59 -0.84
CA TYR A 154 8.36 17.82 0.27
C TYR A 154 8.28 19.28 0.71
N LYS A 155 7.22 19.59 1.42
CA LYS A 155 7.15 20.76 2.32
C LYS A 155 7.83 20.36 3.63
N GLU A 156 9.09 20.69 3.81
CA GLU A 156 9.98 20.20 4.88
C GLU A 156 9.35 20.39 6.26
N ASP A 157 8.86 21.60 6.55
CA ASP A 157 8.24 21.93 7.84
C ASP A 157 7.03 21.05 8.17
N SER A 158 6.28 20.63 7.15
CA SER A 158 5.11 19.76 7.35
C SER A 158 5.51 18.36 7.81
N ILE A 159 6.61 17.83 7.28
CA ILE A 159 7.13 16.50 7.68
C ILE A 159 7.73 16.55 9.07
N ILE A 160 8.53 17.57 9.37
CA ILE A 160 9.14 17.75 10.70
C ILE A 160 8.06 17.91 11.76
N LYS A 161 7.07 18.79 11.54
CA LYS A 161 5.93 18.94 12.47
C LYS A 161 5.15 17.65 12.69
N HIS A 162 5.01 16.82 11.65
CA HIS A 162 4.35 15.52 11.79
C HIS A 162 5.15 14.57 12.70
N LEU A 163 6.47 14.50 12.51
CA LEU A 163 7.36 13.71 13.35
C LEU A 163 7.35 14.20 14.80
N GLU A 164 7.40 15.52 15.04
CA GLU A 164 7.33 16.11 16.38
C GLU A 164 6.02 15.74 17.09
N LYS A 165 4.88 15.85 16.41
CA LYS A 165 3.57 15.46 16.97
C LYS A 165 3.45 13.96 17.29
N ILE A 166 4.20 13.12 16.60
CA ILE A 166 4.30 11.69 16.97
C ILE A 166 5.21 11.52 18.19
N LYS A 167 6.33 12.24 18.28
CA LYS A 167 7.26 12.21 19.41
C LYS A 167 6.61 12.68 20.71
N ASP A 168 5.86 13.76 20.66
CA ASP A 168 5.16 14.33 21.82
C ASP A 168 3.83 13.62 22.16
N ASN A 169 3.50 12.55 21.45
CA ASN A 169 2.28 11.78 21.58
C ASN A 169 0.97 12.54 21.25
N THR A 170 1.02 13.63 20.52
CA THR A 170 -0.17 14.32 20.00
C THR A 170 -0.85 13.48 18.91
N LEU A 171 -0.05 12.82 18.05
CA LEU A 171 -0.52 11.84 17.05
C LEU A 171 -0.17 10.42 17.52
N LYS A 172 -1.21 9.59 17.75
CA LYS A 172 -1.07 8.22 18.29
C LYS A 172 -1.69 7.15 17.40
N ASP A 173 -2.41 7.56 16.36
CA ASP A 173 -3.15 6.66 15.49
C ASP A 173 -2.22 5.99 14.47
N ASP A 174 -2.58 4.77 14.08
CA ASP A 174 -1.81 3.97 13.12
C ASP A 174 -1.66 4.64 11.75
N ASN A 175 -2.61 5.50 11.35
CA ASN A 175 -2.52 6.21 10.08
C ASN A 175 -1.36 7.20 10.08
N SER A 176 -1.19 7.94 11.17
CA SER A 176 -0.06 8.86 11.36
C SER A 176 1.29 8.13 11.30
N PHE A 177 1.39 6.94 11.90
CA PHE A 177 2.59 6.11 11.82
C PHE A 177 2.83 5.53 10.42
N ARG A 178 1.78 5.21 9.65
CA ARG A 178 1.92 4.80 8.25
C ARG A 178 2.42 5.92 7.36
N GLN A 179 1.95 7.14 7.59
CA GLN A 179 2.45 8.31 6.89
C GLN A 179 3.94 8.53 7.20
N LEU A 180 4.34 8.39 8.48
CA LEU A 180 5.75 8.49 8.85
C LEU A 180 6.60 7.41 8.17
N LEU A 181 6.13 6.15 8.18
CA LEU A 181 6.79 5.05 7.49
C LEU A 181 6.96 5.33 5.98
N PHE A 182 5.94 5.91 5.34
CA PHE A 182 6.03 6.30 3.94
C PHE A 182 7.17 7.30 3.71
N PHE A 183 7.27 8.35 4.52
CA PHE A 183 8.34 9.37 4.39
C PHE A 183 9.72 8.77 4.67
N VAL A 184 9.84 7.92 5.67
CA VAL A 184 11.08 7.19 5.97
C VAL A 184 11.50 6.32 4.78
N THR A 185 10.55 5.55 4.23
CA THR A 185 10.82 4.67 3.08
C THR A 185 11.31 5.46 1.87
N LEU A 186 10.67 6.59 1.58
CA LEU A 186 11.09 7.44 0.46
C LEU A 186 12.43 8.11 0.72
N GLY A 187 12.72 8.50 1.96
CA GLY A 187 14.03 9.03 2.35
C GLY A 187 15.15 8.00 2.17
N LEU A 188 14.94 6.78 2.64
CA LEU A 188 15.88 5.66 2.44
C LEU A 188 16.04 5.31 0.95
N TRP A 189 14.95 5.28 0.20
CA TRP A 189 15.00 5.07 -1.24
C TRP A 189 15.85 6.13 -1.95
N SER A 190 15.65 7.40 -1.59
CA SER A 190 16.44 8.50 -2.14
C SER A 190 17.93 8.33 -1.85
N ASP A 191 18.29 7.92 -0.64
CA ASP A 191 19.70 7.65 -0.29
C ASP A 191 20.28 6.51 -1.13
N ILE A 192 19.54 5.41 -1.27
CA ILE A 192 20.04 4.22 -1.94
C ILE A 192 20.17 4.43 -3.45
N PHE A 193 19.20 5.07 -4.08
CA PHE A 193 19.10 5.09 -5.54
C PHE A 193 19.44 6.42 -6.18
N ILE A 194 19.30 7.53 -5.45
CA ILE A 194 19.63 8.86 -5.98
C ILE A 194 21.01 9.28 -5.52
N ASN A 195 21.28 9.26 -4.20
CA ASN A 195 22.52 9.79 -3.64
C ASN A 195 23.70 8.84 -3.87
N VAL A 196 23.49 7.51 -3.90
CA VAL A 196 24.56 6.53 -4.23
C VAL A 196 24.97 6.62 -5.69
N ALA A 197 24.05 6.94 -6.60
CA ALA A 197 24.39 7.17 -8.00
C ALA A 197 25.31 8.41 -8.17
N ILE A 198 25.23 9.37 -7.25
CA ILE A 198 26.05 10.59 -7.24
C ILE A 198 27.36 10.39 -6.46
N THR A 199 27.34 9.58 -5.40
CA THR A 199 28.52 9.33 -4.54
C THR A 199 28.86 7.84 -4.52
N LYS A 200 29.86 7.42 -5.28
CA LYS A 200 30.35 6.03 -5.43
C LYS A 200 30.84 5.33 -4.13
N ASN A 201 30.55 5.84 -2.94
CA ASN A 201 31.14 5.37 -1.70
C ASN A 201 30.21 5.34 -0.48
N ILE A 202 28.96 4.87 -0.61
CA ILE A 202 28.15 4.61 0.59
C ILE A 202 28.04 3.11 0.81
N ASN A 203 28.79 2.61 1.77
CA ASN A 203 28.62 1.27 2.32
C ASN A 203 27.36 1.28 3.21
N LEU A 204 26.19 1.08 2.60
CA LEU A 204 24.92 1.01 3.31
C LEU A 204 24.88 -0.26 4.15
N ASN A 205 25.36 -0.13 5.38
CA ASN A 205 25.19 -1.19 6.36
C ASN A 205 23.73 -1.13 6.87
N LEU A 206 22.83 -1.79 6.13
CA LEU A 206 21.41 -1.89 6.49
C LEU A 206 21.18 -2.48 7.89
N LYS A 207 22.19 -3.16 8.47
CA LYS A 207 22.14 -3.64 9.85
C LYS A 207 22.01 -2.54 10.89
N ASN A 208 22.34 -1.29 10.52
CA ASN A 208 22.16 -0.13 11.42
C ASN A 208 20.73 0.43 11.38
N TYR A 209 19.85 -0.10 10.52
CA TYR A 209 18.48 0.37 10.32
C TYR A 209 17.42 -0.74 10.49
N ILE A 210 17.86 -1.97 10.74
CA ILE A 210 17.06 -3.14 11.09
C ILE A 210 17.49 -3.64 12.47
#